data_eb4573634c87439e7bd1e0e64873bc73
#
_entry.id   eb4573634c87439e7bd1e0e64873bc73
#
_cell.length_a   1.000
_cell.length_b   1.000
_cell.length_c   1.000
_cell.angle_alpha   90.00
_cell.angle_beta   90.00
_cell.angle_gamma   90.00
#
_symmetry.space_group_name_H-M   'P 1'
#
loop_
_entity.id
_entity.type
_entity.pdbx_description
1 polymer ?
#
loop_
_entity_poly.entity_id
_entity_poly.type
_entity_poly.pdbx_seq_one_letter_code
_entity_poly.pdbx_strand_id
1 'polypeptide(L)'
;MTKYQSDIVIIGGGIAGIVTALECLEGGKSVTIIDRDVAENFGGLAKESFGGMFFVDSPLQRKAKIVDSPERAFKDWCSFGELSPADGLAYQWAQRYVERTTAEVHDFITPMGISFLPVLNWVERGLDHPGNSVPRFHMVWGTGHELAMVLGSRLQSHARAKQLALG
;
A
#
# COMPACT_ATOMS: atom_id res chain seq x y z
N MET A 1 26.80 17.04 19.36
CA MET A 1 25.63 16.19 19.04
C MET A 1 24.68 16.98 18.16
N THR A 2 24.42 16.53 16.96
CA THR A 2 23.42 17.13 16.06
C THR A 2 22.04 16.87 16.62
N LYS A 3 21.32 17.91 17.03
CA LYS A 3 19.92 17.79 17.47
C LYS A 3 19.03 17.87 16.23
N TYR A 4 18.26 16.84 16.00
CA TYR A 4 17.17 16.84 15.02
C TYR A 4 15.88 17.23 15.74
N GLN A 5 15.12 18.11 15.12
CA GLN A 5 13.81 18.54 15.62
C GLN A 5 12.79 18.39 14.49
N SER A 6 11.69 17.76 14.79
CA SER A 6 10.54 17.61 13.90
C SER A 6 9.26 17.46 14.74
N ASP A 7 8.11 17.73 14.13
CA ASP A 7 6.81 17.54 14.81
C ASP A 7 6.51 16.06 15.05
N ILE A 8 6.97 15.19 14.12
CA ILE A 8 6.70 13.76 14.12
C ILE A 8 7.99 13.00 13.86
N VAL A 9 8.19 11.93 14.62
CA VAL A 9 9.25 10.95 14.41
C VAL A 9 8.61 9.60 14.08
N ILE A 10 9.06 8.99 12.99
CA ILE A 10 8.61 7.68 12.51
C ILE A 10 9.78 6.70 12.59
N ILE A 11 9.55 5.54 13.15
CA ILE A 11 10.54 4.46 13.25
C ILE A 11 10.21 3.42 12.20
N GLY A 12 11.11 3.25 11.23
CA GLY A 12 11.00 2.34 10.11
C GLY A 12 10.72 3.05 8.78
N GLY A 13 11.67 2.92 7.83
CA GLY A 13 11.64 3.49 6.49
C GLY A 13 11.06 2.57 5.42
N GLY A 14 10.24 1.59 5.79
CA GLY A 14 9.47 0.79 4.86
C GLY A 14 8.24 1.54 4.31
N ILE A 15 7.46 0.92 3.41
CA ILE A 15 6.29 1.55 2.75
C ILE A 15 5.34 2.20 3.76
N ALA A 16 5.02 1.52 4.86
CA ALA A 16 4.11 2.06 5.89
C ALA A 16 4.65 3.36 6.50
N GLY A 17 5.95 3.40 6.85
CA GLY A 17 6.57 4.61 7.41
C GLY A 17 6.64 5.74 6.38
N ILE A 18 6.98 5.43 5.12
CA ILE A 18 7.04 6.41 4.04
C ILE A 18 5.67 7.03 3.77
N VAL A 19 4.61 6.21 3.64
CA VAL A 19 3.25 6.70 3.41
C VAL A 19 2.76 7.54 4.59
N THR A 20 2.98 7.07 5.82
CA THR A 20 2.65 7.84 7.02
C THR A 20 3.35 9.21 7.03
N ALA A 21 4.63 9.25 6.63
CA ALA A 21 5.37 10.50 6.53
C ALA A 21 4.77 11.44 5.48
N LEU A 22 4.44 10.93 4.29
CA LEU A 22 3.82 11.72 3.23
C LEU A 22 2.49 12.33 3.68
N GLU A 23 1.64 11.56 4.32
CA GLU A 23 0.37 12.04 4.88
C GLU A 23 0.58 13.14 5.94
N CYS A 24 1.55 12.95 6.85
CA CYS A 24 1.89 13.96 7.85
C CYS A 24 2.44 15.26 7.20
N LEU A 25 3.23 15.14 6.16
CA LEU A 25 3.79 16.27 5.41
C LEU A 25 2.71 17.05 4.67
N GLU A 26 1.74 16.36 4.04
CA GLU A 26 0.54 16.97 3.45
C GLU A 26 -0.27 17.72 4.51
N GLY A 27 -0.38 17.16 5.72
CA GLY A 27 -0.98 17.80 6.90
C GLY A 27 -0.16 18.98 7.49
N GLY A 28 0.92 19.40 6.81
CA GLY A 28 1.73 20.56 7.20
C GLY A 28 2.78 20.30 8.27
N LYS A 29 2.98 19.05 8.69
CA LYS A 29 3.96 18.69 9.73
C LYS A 29 5.37 18.53 9.16
N SER A 30 6.38 18.68 10.00
CA SER A 30 7.75 18.25 9.73
C SER A 30 7.94 16.82 10.26
N VAL A 31 8.64 15.98 9.51
CA VAL A 31 8.79 14.56 9.81
C VAL A 31 10.27 14.15 9.80
N THR A 32 10.66 13.33 10.76
CA THR A 32 11.92 12.60 10.75
C THR A 32 11.62 11.11 10.73
N ILE A 33 12.10 10.40 9.71
CA ILE A 33 12.09 8.93 9.67
C ILE A 33 13.45 8.43 10.13
N ILE A 34 13.44 7.46 11.03
CA ILE A 34 14.63 6.75 11.51
C ILE A 34 14.52 5.31 11.05
N ASP A 35 15.50 4.83 10.31
CA ASP A 35 15.60 3.42 9.94
C ASP A 35 16.88 2.79 10.49
N ARG A 36 16.80 1.51 10.83
CA ARG A 36 17.95 0.74 11.33
C ARG A 36 18.93 0.36 10.24
N ASP A 37 18.50 0.40 8.99
CA ASP A 37 19.27 -0.03 7.84
C ASP A 37 20.05 1.14 7.22
N VAL A 38 20.85 0.87 6.21
CA VAL A 38 21.57 1.88 5.41
C VAL A 38 20.60 2.67 4.52
N ALA A 39 21.02 3.84 4.11
CA ALA A 39 20.16 4.74 3.32
C ALA A 39 19.68 4.12 2.01
N GLU A 40 20.48 3.27 1.38
CA GLU A 40 20.18 2.56 0.14
C GLU A 40 19.04 1.55 0.29
N ASN A 41 18.80 1.09 1.51
CA ASN A 41 17.76 0.11 1.83
C ASN A 41 16.42 0.75 2.23
N PHE A 42 16.30 2.07 2.21
CA PHE A 42 15.00 2.74 2.38
C PHE A 42 13.94 2.19 1.42
N GLY A 43 12.72 1.99 1.92
CA GLY A 43 11.64 1.27 1.21
C GLY A 43 11.42 -0.15 1.74
N GLY A 44 12.39 -0.68 2.51
CA GLY A 44 12.29 -1.98 3.17
C GLY A 44 12.06 -3.13 2.18
N LEU A 45 11.45 -4.23 2.67
CA LEU A 45 11.19 -5.43 1.88
C LEU A 45 10.23 -5.25 0.70
N ALA A 46 9.52 -4.12 0.62
CA ALA A 46 8.67 -3.85 -0.54
C ALA A 46 9.45 -3.83 -1.85
N LYS A 47 10.73 -3.41 -1.82
CA LYS A 47 11.61 -3.42 -3.00
C LYS A 47 11.84 -4.82 -3.58
N GLU A 48 11.78 -5.84 -2.74
CA GLU A 48 11.99 -7.24 -3.13
C GLU A 48 10.70 -7.93 -3.61
N SER A 49 9.56 -7.26 -3.48
CA SER A 49 8.27 -7.82 -3.86
C SER A 49 7.98 -7.63 -5.35
N PHE A 50 7.12 -8.48 -5.90
CA PHE A 50 6.63 -8.28 -7.28
C PHE A 50 5.55 -7.18 -7.41
N GLY A 51 5.23 -6.47 -6.33
CA GLY A 51 4.37 -5.29 -6.35
C GLY A 51 2.90 -5.58 -6.58
N GLY A 52 2.42 -6.72 -6.09
CA GLY A 52 1.00 -7.07 -6.16
C GLY A 52 0.16 -6.26 -5.18
N MET A 53 -0.92 -5.66 -5.69
CA MET A 53 -1.87 -4.89 -4.90
C MET A 53 -3.29 -5.34 -5.18
N PHE A 54 -4.10 -5.41 -4.14
CA PHE A 54 -5.50 -5.79 -4.22
C PHE A 54 -6.36 -4.53 -4.28
N PHE A 55 -7.11 -4.35 -5.38
CA PHE A 55 -8.06 -3.25 -5.51
C PHE A 55 -9.45 -3.75 -5.85
N VAL A 56 -10.45 -3.01 -5.38
CA VAL A 56 -11.88 -3.30 -5.56
C VAL A 56 -12.50 -2.20 -6.39
N ASP A 57 -13.22 -2.57 -7.45
CA ASP A 57 -13.87 -1.66 -8.39
C ASP A 57 -12.91 -0.59 -8.94
N SER A 58 -11.72 -1.02 -9.32
CA SER A 58 -10.67 -0.15 -9.84
C SER A 58 -10.98 0.33 -11.28
N PRO A 59 -10.36 1.44 -11.73
CA PRO A 59 -10.46 1.88 -13.11
C PRO A 59 -10.06 0.80 -14.12
N LEU A 60 -9.07 -0.04 -13.77
CA LEU A 60 -8.60 -1.14 -14.62
C LEU A 60 -9.63 -2.28 -14.70
N GLN A 61 -10.27 -2.65 -13.57
CA GLN A 61 -11.37 -3.60 -13.56
C GLN A 61 -12.54 -3.11 -14.42
N ARG A 62 -12.96 -1.85 -14.25
CA ARG A 62 -14.04 -1.26 -15.06
C ARG A 62 -13.71 -1.27 -16.56
N LYS A 63 -12.47 -0.92 -16.94
CA LYS A 63 -11.99 -0.98 -18.34
C LYS A 63 -12.02 -2.42 -18.88
N ALA A 64 -11.72 -3.40 -18.06
CA ALA A 64 -11.77 -4.82 -18.40
C ALA A 64 -13.20 -5.42 -18.31
N LYS A 65 -14.22 -4.59 -18.04
CA LYS A 65 -15.64 -5.00 -17.84
C LYS A 65 -15.82 -6.02 -16.70
N ILE A 66 -14.96 -5.97 -15.71
CA ILE A 66 -15.08 -6.76 -14.49
C ILE A 66 -15.95 -5.96 -13.52
N VAL A 67 -17.10 -6.51 -13.16
CA VAL A 67 -18.03 -5.91 -12.19
C VAL A 67 -17.60 -6.38 -10.80
N ASP A 68 -17.24 -5.44 -9.94
CA ASP A 68 -16.84 -5.69 -8.56
C ASP A 68 -17.52 -4.71 -7.59
N SER A 69 -17.52 -5.02 -6.31
CA SER A 69 -17.98 -4.12 -5.26
C SER A 69 -17.33 -4.45 -3.92
N PRO A 70 -17.30 -3.49 -2.97
CA PRO A 70 -16.80 -3.73 -1.62
C PRO A 70 -17.48 -4.92 -0.92
N GLU A 71 -18.81 -5.06 -1.08
CA GLU A 71 -19.59 -6.13 -0.45
C GLU A 71 -19.15 -7.51 -1.00
N ARG A 72 -18.98 -7.60 -2.34
CA ARG A 72 -18.50 -8.83 -2.99
C ARG A 72 -17.08 -9.15 -2.52
N ALA A 73 -16.20 -8.16 -2.54
CA ALA A 73 -14.81 -8.33 -2.13
C ALA A 73 -14.69 -8.73 -0.67
N PHE A 74 -15.50 -8.14 0.21
CA PHE A 74 -15.52 -8.48 1.63
C PHE A 74 -16.01 -9.92 1.88
N LYS A 75 -17.06 -10.33 1.17
CA LYS A 75 -17.54 -11.72 1.23
C LYS A 75 -16.45 -12.72 0.82
N ASP A 76 -15.75 -12.42 -0.29
CA ASP A 76 -14.67 -13.26 -0.78
C ASP A 76 -13.51 -13.32 0.24
N TRP A 77 -13.12 -12.16 0.80
CA TRP A 77 -12.06 -12.08 1.80
C TRP A 77 -12.39 -12.85 3.06
N CYS A 78 -13.61 -12.66 3.60
CA CYS A 78 -14.04 -13.40 4.78
C CYS A 78 -14.12 -14.91 4.52
N SER A 79 -14.57 -15.34 3.33
CA SER A 79 -14.57 -16.75 2.94
C SER A 79 -13.18 -17.35 2.89
N PHE A 80 -12.23 -16.64 2.26
CA PHE A 80 -10.86 -17.12 2.10
C PHE A 80 -10.06 -17.10 3.42
N GLY A 81 -10.24 -16.04 4.20
CA GLY A 81 -9.55 -15.83 5.48
C GLY A 81 -10.27 -16.44 6.68
N GLU A 82 -11.40 -17.14 6.46
CA GLU A 82 -12.26 -17.70 7.52
C GLU A 82 -12.65 -16.64 8.58
N LEU A 83 -12.81 -15.39 8.15
CA LEU A 83 -13.08 -14.28 9.05
C LEU A 83 -14.56 -14.16 9.40
N SER A 84 -14.81 -13.88 10.66
CA SER A 84 -16.12 -13.60 11.25
C SER A 84 -16.07 -12.34 12.13
N PRO A 85 -17.20 -11.80 12.55
CA PRO A 85 -17.21 -10.68 13.52
C PRO A 85 -16.47 -10.97 14.83
N ALA A 86 -16.30 -12.26 15.21
CA ALA A 86 -15.58 -12.66 16.41
C ALA A 86 -14.07 -12.40 16.30
N ASP A 87 -13.53 -12.23 15.08
CA ASP A 87 -12.11 -11.95 14.84
C ASP A 87 -11.75 -10.47 15.05
N GLY A 88 -12.71 -9.67 15.50
CA GLY A 88 -12.47 -8.32 16.00
C GLY A 88 -11.79 -7.39 14.98
N LEU A 89 -10.55 -6.99 15.26
CA LEU A 89 -9.83 -6.03 14.41
C LEU A 89 -9.50 -6.59 13.03
N ALA A 90 -9.21 -7.88 12.87
CA ALA A 90 -8.91 -8.48 11.57
C ALA A 90 -10.11 -8.35 10.61
N TYR A 91 -11.31 -8.65 11.11
CA TYR A 91 -12.56 -8.49 10.39
C TYR A 91 -12.83 -7.02 10.00
N GLN A 92 -12.65 -6.08 10.94
CA GLN A 92 -12.85 -4.65 10.70
C GLN A 92 -11.84 -4.08 9.68
N TRP A 93 -10.57 -4.51 9.75
CA TRP A 93 -9.56 -4.11 8.78
C TRP A 93 -9.83 -4.63 7.38
N ALA A 94 -10.26 -5.88 7.25
CA ALA A 94 -10.66 -6.46 5.97
C ALA A 94 -11.80 -5.65 5.34
N GLN A 95 -12.83 -5.32 6.13
CA GLN A 95 -13.96 -4.50 5.68
C GLN A 95 -13.48 -3.12 5.23
N ARG A 96 -12.75 -2.41 6.10
CA ARG A 96 -12.24 -1.07 5.77
C ARG A 96 -11.37 -1.07 4.52
N TYR A 97 -10.52 -2.09 4.36
CA TYR A 97 -9.63 -2.17 3.21
C TYR A 97 -10.42 -2.28 1.91
N VAL A 98 -11.38 -3.20 1.80
CA VAL A 98 -12.15 -3.38 0.56
C VAL A 98 -13.03 -2.18 0.23
N GLU A 99 -13.52 -1.45 1.24
CA GLU A 99 -14.33 -0.25 1.06
C GLU A 99 -13.50 0.94 0.52
N ARG A 100 -12.21 1.01 0.85
CA ARG A 100 -11.39 2.21 0.67
C ARG A 100 -10.17 2.02 -0.23
N THR A 101 -9.84 0.79 -0.58
CA THR A 101 -8.57 0.48 -1.25
C THR A 101 -8.39 1.24 -2.57
N THR A 102 -9.45 1.47 -3.35
CA THR A 102 -9.35 2.24 -4.59
C THR A 102 -9.20 3.73 -4.31
N ALA A 103 -10.05 4.32 -3.47
CA ALA A 103 -10.02 5.75 -3.19
C ALA A 103 -8.79 6.19 -2.34
N GLU A 104 -8.39 5.38 -1.35
CA GLU A 104 -7.32 5.76 -0.41
C GLU A 104 -5.94 5.19 -0.78
N VAL A 105 -5.87 4.17 -1.64
CA VAL A 105 -4.58 3.58 -2.04
C VAL A 105 -4.31 3.78 -3.52
N HIS A 106 -5.18 3.29 -4.42
CA HIS A 106 -4.99 3.44 -5.86
C HIS A 106 -4.90 4.91 -6.27
N ASP A 107 -5.87 5.72 -5.84
CA ASP A 107 -5.97 7.14 -6.23
C ASP A 107 -4.92 8.01 -5.50
N PHE A 108 -4.33 7.52 -4.41
CA PHE A 108 -3.19 8.15 -3.76
C PHE A 108 -1.88 7.94 -4.53
N ILE A 109 -1.61 6.72 -5.01
CA ILE A 109 -0.31 6.40 -5.61
C ILE A 109 -0.23 6.70 -7.11
N THR A 110 -1.35 6.61 -7.85
CA THR A 110 -1.33 6.80 -9.31
C THR A 110 -0.93 8.22 -9.76
N PRO A 111 -1.33 9.31 -9.09
CA PRO A 111 -0.85 10.65 -9.41
C PRO A 111 0.66 10.84 -9.17
N MET A 112 1.29 9.96 -8.40
CA MET A 112 2.74 9.98 -8.18
C MET A 112 3.52 9.28 -9.31
N GLY A 113 2.83 8.74 -10.32
CA GLY A 113 3.43 8.05 -11.46
C GLY A 113 3.41 6.52 -11.36
N ILE A 114 2.87 5.96 -10.29
CA ILE A 114 2.69 4.50 -10.18
C ILE A 114 1.64 4.05 -11.21
N SER A 115 2.02 3.06 -12.00
CA SER A 115 1.13 2.45 -12.98
C SER A 115 1.08 0.93 -12.80
N PHE A 116 0.09 0.30 -13.42
CA PHE A 116 -0.15 -1.12 -13.30
C PHE A 116 -0.09 -1.81 -14.66
N LEU A 117 0.25 -3.09 -14.68
CA LEU A 117 0.09 -3.91 -15.87
C LEU A 117 -1.37 -3.85 -16.33
N PRO A 118 -1.62 -3.70 -17.66
CA PRO A 118 -2.97 -3.44 -18.18
C PRO A 118 -3.88 -4.68 -18.19
N VAL A 119 -3.48 -5.75 -17.54
CA VAL A 119 -4.16 -7.06 -17.58
C VAL A 119 -4.43 -7.57 -16.18
N LEU A 120 -5.71 -7.82 -15.90
CA LEU A 120 -6.21 -8.43 -14.67
C LEU A 120 -6.71 -9.84 -14.95
N ASN A 121 -5.79 -10.80 -15.03
CA ASN A 121 -6.13 -12.18 -15.39
C ASN A 121 -6.11 -13.15 -14.21
N TRP A 122 -5.68 -12.68 -13.06
CA TRP A 122 -5.45 -13.55 -11.94
C TRP A 122 -6.60 -13.49 -10.94
N VAL A 123 -7.19 -14.66 -10.67
CA VAL A 123 -8.19 -14.83 -9.62
C VAL A 123 -7.58 -15.77 -8.59
N GLU A 124 -7.20 -15.24 -7.44
CA GLU A 124 -6.68 -16.02 -6.33
C GLU A 124 -7.80 -16.87 -5.74
N ARG A 125 -7.59 -18.17 -5.76
CA ARG A 125 -8.54 -19.16 -5.22
C ARG A 125 -7.86 -19.97 -4.12
N GLY A 126 -8.64 -20.27 -3.09
CA GLY A 126 -8.21 -21.18 -2.04
C GLY A 126 -8.35 -22.65 -2.48
N LEU A 127 -7.66 -23.54 -1.78
CA LEU A 127 -7.83 -24.99 -1.94
C LEU A 127 -9.11 -25.46 -1.28
N ASP A 128 -9.38 -24.98 -0.07
CA ASP A 128 -10.50 -25.40 0.76
C ASP A 128 -11.66 -24.38 0.76
N HIS A 129 -11.37 -23.13 0.42
CA HIS A 129 -12.33 -22.04 0.35
C HIS A 129 -12.30 -21.35 -1.01
N PRO A 130 -13.44 -20.80 -1.48
CA PRO A 130 -13.55 -20.26 -2.84
C PRO A 130 -12.56 -19.17 -3.21
N GLY A 131 -12.14 -18.32 -2.26
CA GLY A 131 -11.26 -17.17 -2.54
C GLY A 131 -11.95 -16.08 -3.35
N ASN A 132 -11.18 -15.34 -4.16
CA ASN A 132 -11.71 -14.26 -4.98
C ASN A 132 -12.68 -14.76 -6.06
N SER A 133 -13.83 -14.08 -6.21
CA SER A 133 -14.82 -14.37 -7.26
C SER A 133 -14.49 -13.66 -8.59
N VAL A 134 -13.68 -12.60 -8.54
CA VAL A 134 -13.22 -11.83 -9.70
C VAL A 134 -11.75 -11.45 -9.55
N PRO A 135 -11.05 -11.13 -10.66
CA PRO A 135 -9.68 -10.65 -10.60
C PRO A 135 -9.57 -9.31 -9.86
N ARG A 136 -8.75 -9.24 -8.81
CA ARG A 136 -8.48 -8.02 -8.03
C ARG A 136 -7.01 -7.71 -7.91
N PHE A 137 -6.17 -8.61 -8.36
CA PHE A 137 -4.74 -8.47 -8.26
C PHE A 137 -4.20 -7.52 -9.34
N HIS A 138 -3.59 -6.44 -8.90
CA HIS A 138 -2.96 -5.43 -9.75
C HIS A 138 -1.45 -5.51 -9.52
N MET A 139 -0.70 -5.73 -10.58
CA MET A 139 0.75 -5.75 -10.50
C MET A 139 1.31 -4.40 -10.91
N VAL A 140 2.08 -3.79 -10.03
CA VAL A 140 2.78 -2.52 -10.31
C VAL A 140 3.76 -2.73 -11.47
N TRP A 141 3.74 -1.84 -12.44
CA TRP A 141 4.74 -1.80 -13.50
C TRP A 141 6.09 -1.38 -12.91
N GLY A 142 7.09 -2.27 -12.97
CA GLY A 142 8.37 -2.08 -12.29
C GLY A 142 8.44 -2.72 -10.90
N THR A 143 7.43 -3.53 -10.53
CA THR A 143 7.38 -4.33 -9.30
C THR A 143 7.28 -3.48 -8.02
N GLY A 144 7.47 -4.10 -6.86
CA GLY A 144 7.55 -3.39 -5.58
C GLY A 144 8.77 -2.46 -5.47
N HIS A 145 9.79 -2.72 -6.28
CA HIS A 145 10.93 -1.81 -6.39
C HIS A 145 10.48 -0.42 -6.86
N GLU A 146 9.75 -0.33 -7.96
CA GLU A 146 9.23 0.94 -8.48
C GLU A 146 8.34 1.64 -7.47
N LEU A 147 7.43 0.90 -6.83
CA LEU A 147 6.57 1.43 -5.78
C LEU A 147 7.39 2.09 -4.65
N ALA A 148 8.40 1.39 -4.14
CA ALA A 148 9.24 1.89 -3.06
C ALA A 148 10.09 3.09 -3.50
N MET A 149 10.64 3.05 -4.73
CA MET A 149 11.48 4.14 -5.26
C MET A 149 10.68 5.41 -5.50
N VAL A 150 9.49 5.32 -6.09
CA VAL A 150 8.64 6.50 -6.32
C VAL A 150 8.21 7.15 -5.02
N LEU A 151 7.71 6.36 -4.06
CA LEU A 151 7.30 6.87 -2.74
C LEU A 151 8.49 7.43 -1.96
N GLY A 152 9.63 6.74 -1.97
CA GLY A 152 10.87 7.20 -1.32
C GLY A 152 11.39 8.51 -1.92
N SER A 153 11.42 8.63 -3.25
CA SER A 153 11.83 9.85 -3.94
C SER A 153 10.92 11.03 -3.63
N ARG A 154 9.61 10.78 -3.57
CA ARG A 154 8.63 11.80 -3.18
C ARG A 154 8.89 12.32 -1.77
N LEU A 155 9.18 11.42 -0.84
CA LEU A 155 9.55 11.77 0.53
C LEU A 155 10.87 12.56 0.59
N GLN A 156 11.93 12.07 -0.09
CA GLN A 156 13.25 12.70 -0.10
C GLN A 156 13.24 14.11 -0.68
N SER A 157 12.38 14.37 -1.65
CA SER A 157 12.25 15.69 -2.28
C SER A 157 11.51 16.71 -1.40
N HIS A 158 10.90 16.28 -0.29
CA HIS A 158 10.09 17.16 0.54
C HIS A 158 10.94 17.92 1.57
N ALA A 159 10.94 19.27 1.52
CA ALA A 159 11.80 20.13 2.34
C ALA A 159 11.64 19.94 3.88
N ARG A 160 10.50 19.42 4.33
CA ARG A 160 10.21 19.19 5.76
C ARG A 160 10.40 17.74 6.18
N ALA A 161 10.92 16.88 5.30
CA ALA A 161 11.25 15.50 5.60
C ALA A 161 12.74 15.33 5.91
N LYS A 162 13.07 14.47 6.86
CA LYS A 162 14.43 14.01 7.15
C LYS A 162 14.45 12.50 7.23
N GLN A 163 15.49 11.90 6.70
CA GLN A 163 15.74 10.48 6.78
C GLN A 163 17.07 10.25 7.51
N LEU A 164 17.03 9.41 8.52
CA LEU A 164 18.19 9.02 9.32
C LEU A 164 18.35 7.50 9.21
N ALA A 165 19.40 7.07 8.50
CA ALA A 165 19.84 5.68 8.47
C ALA A 165 20.80 5.48 9.65
N LEU A 166 20.63 4.40 10.41
CA LEU A 166 21.48 4.08 11.55
C LEU A 166 22.62 3.13 11.14
N GLY A 167 22.52 2.50 9.97
CA GLY A 167 23.54 1.78 9.22
C GLY A 167 24.02 0.51 9.79
#